data_48ef948f7c2ea940e87c462e4629bb3d
#
_entry.id   48ef948f7c2ea940e87c462e4629bb3d
#
_cell.length_a   1.000
_cell.length_b   1.000
_cell.length_c   1.000
_cell.angle_alpha   90.00
_cell.angle_beta   90.00
_cell.angle_gamma   90.00
#
_symmetry.space_group_name_H-M   'P 1'
#
loop_
_entity.id
_entity.type
_entity.pdbx_description
1 polymer ?
#
loop_
_entity_poly.entity_id
_entity_poly.type
_entity_poly.pdbx_seq_one_letter_code
_entity_poly.pdbx_strand_id
1 'polypeptide(L)'
;MASTSSPDGLRTPLPADAHVHSEWSWDSGSDPDAAGRMDRTCAQAIRIGLPALVFTEHVDLDPCWRAERGDLGGHADRHIGDDGYVHLPSFDLEGYLENVDRCRARFPELTILTGVEYGQPHMHDDRAADLLARGRFDRVNGSLHTLPFPESGGTEDRTEPTSLYRHRSPADVMDAYLAEIPRMVEGSGTFEVLTHIDYAVRSWPAEVAGPFDPREFEEGFRSAMRSLAATERALEMNTRRLWPWIPQWWTEEGGRTVAFGSDAHVPAGIAGGFHEATAMLEHFGFRPGDRPWDMWRR
;
A
#
# COMPACT_ATOMS: atom_id res chain seq x y z
N MET A 1 43.59 18.40 -26.12
CA MET A 1 43.23 17.07 -25.57
C MET A 1 41.92 17.23 -24.84
N ALA A 2 40.83 16.86 -25.49
CA ALA A 2 39.48 16.95 -24.90
C ALA A 2 39.22 15.67 -24.12
N SER A 3 39.01 15.83 -22.83
CA SER A 3 38.59 14.75 -21.93
C SER A 3 37.13 14.40 -22.22
N THR A 4 36.91 13.24 -22.82
CA THR A 4 35.59 12.65 -22.98
C THR A 4 35.17 12.04 -21.62
N SER A 5 34.39 12.77 -20.87
CA SER A 5 33.66 12.21 -19.75
C SER A 5 32.59 11.24 -20.27
N SER A 6 32.73 9.96 -19.95
CA SER A 6 31.71 8.93 -20.18
C SER A 6 30.43 9.27 -19.47
N PRO A 7 29.24 9.19 -20.09
CA PRO A 7 27.97 9.48 -19.49
C PRO A 7 27.30 8.25 -18.84
N ASP A 8 28.01 7.19 -18.54
CA ASP A 8 27.48 6.03 -17.81
C ASP A 8 27.82 6.13 -16.32
N GLY A 9 27.20 7.08 -15.64
CA GLY A 9 26.96 6.91 -14.23
C GLY A 9 26.01 5.70 -14.08
N LEU A 10 26.54 4.60 -13.52
CA LEU A 10 25.77 3.43 -13.13
C LEU A 10 24.55 3.90 -12.28
N ARG A 11 23.38 4.01 -12.93
CA ARG A 11 22.14 4.21 -12.18
C ARG A 11 21.93 2.97 -11.33
N THR A 12 21.70 3.15 -10.04
CA THR A 12 21.28 2.05 -9.17
C THR A 12 20.10 1.34 -9.83
N PRO A 13 20.11 0.01 -9.97
CA PRO A 13 18.98 -0.71 -10.52
C PRO A 13 17.71 -0.36 -9.73
N LEU A 14 16.57 -0.27 -10.41
CA LEU A 14 15.30 -0.04 -9.72
C LEU A 14 15.05 -1.18 -8.73
N PRO A 15 14.52 -0.88 -7.53
CA PRO A 15 14.01 -1.90 -6.63
C PRO A 15 12.75 -2.56 -7.22
N ALA A 16 12.32 -3.69 -6.67
CA ALA A 16 11.02 -4.26 -7.00
C ALA A 16 9.89 -3.30 -6.62
N ASP A 17 8.83 -3.27 -7.43
CA ASP A 17 7.57 -2.68 -7.02
C ASP A 17 6.79 -3.71 -6.20
N ALA A 18 6.73 -3.49 -4.89
CA ALA A 18 6.18 -4.44 -3.92
C ALA A 18 4.75 -4.11 -3.49
N HIS A 19 4.07 -3.22 -4.24
CA HIS A 19 2.69 -2.86 -4.01
C HIS A 19 2.00 -2.49 -5.34
N VAL A 20 1.40 -3.49 -5.98
CA VAL A 20 0.76 -3.36 -7.29
C VAL A 20 -0.53 -4.17 -7.33
N HIS A 21 -1.58 -3.60 -7.95
CA HIS A 21 -2.90 -4.21 -8.12
C HIS A 21 -3.18 -4.59 -9.55
N SER A 22 -3.98 -5.63 -9.71
CA SER A 22 -4.42 -6.11 -11.03
C SER A 22 -5.94 -6.29 -11.08
N GLU A 23 -6.44 -7.04 -12.07
CA GLU A 23 -7.84 -7.40 -12.20
C GLU A 23 -8.39 -8.25 -11.04
N TRP A 24 -7.52 -8.73 -10.15
CA TRP A 24 -7.89 -9.57 -9.01
C TRP A 24 -8.24 -8.76 -7.75
N SER A 25 -7.85 -7.49 -7.69
CA SER A 25 -8.31 -6.57 -6.64
C SER A 25 -9.76 -6.16 -6.88
N TRP A 26 -10.55 -6.12 -5.81
CA TRP A 26 -11.98 -5.85 -5.89
C TRP A 26 -12.31 -4.47 -6.50
N ASP A 27 -11.50 -3.48 -6.22
CA ASP A 27 -11.65 -2.12 -6.75
C ASP A 27 -11.24 -2.01 -8.23
N SER A 28 -10.15 -2.69 -8.60
CA SER A 28 -9.64 -2.75 -9.96
C SER A 28 -10.43 -3.70 -10.84
N GLY A 29 -10.77 -4.88 -10.34
CA GLY A 29 -11.53 -5.91 -11.08
C GLY A 29 -12.93 -5.47 -11.46
N SER A 30 -13.47 -4.44 -10.81
CA SER A 30 -14.74 -3.84 -11.14
C SER A 30 -14.70 -2.92 -12.38
N ASP A 31 -13.53 -2.50 -12.82
CA ASP A 31 -13.32 -1.70 -14.03
C ASP A 31 -13.47 -2.58 -15.28
N PRO A 32 -14.32 -2.22 -16.26
CA PRO A 32 -14.49 -2.96 -17.51
C PRO A 32 -13.18 -3.18 -18.29
N ASP A 33 -12.20 -2.27 -18.13
CA ASP A 33 -10.89 -2.36 -18.80
C ASP A 33 -9.84 -3.14 -17.97
N ALA A 34 -10.25 -3.77 -16.86
CA ALA A 34 -9.31 -4.49 -16.00
C ALA A 34 -8.83 -5.82 -16.60
N ALA A 35 -9.65 -6.49 -17.41
CA ALA A 35 -9.33 -7.81 -17.96
C ALA A 35 -7.92 -7.88 -18.58
N GLY A 36 -7.09 -8.84 -18.12
CA GLY A 36 -5.70 -9.00 -18.54
C GLY A 36 -4.77 -7.87 -18.09
N ARG A 37 -5.11 -7.16 -17.04
CA ARG A 37 -4.29 -6.06 -16.49
C ARG A 37 -2.97 -6.59 -15.95
N MET A 38 -2.93 -7.74 -15.26
CA MET A 38 -1.68 -8.36 -14.78
C MET A 38 -0.68 -8.59 -15.92
N ASP A 39 -1.12 -9.16 -17.04
CA ASP A 39 -0.28 -9.34 -18.25
C ASP A 39 0.30 -8.01 -18.75
N ARG A 40 -0.56 -6.98 -18.85
CA ARG A 40 -0.13 -5.65 -19.32
C ARG A 40 0.83 -4.98 -18.36
N THR A 41 0.66 -5.20 -17.07
CA THR A 41 1.56 -4.70 -16.02
C THR A 41 2.92 -5.38 -16.10
N CYS A 42 2.96 -6.71 -16.31
CA CYS A 42 4.22 -7.43 -16.54
C CYS A 42 4.96 -6.91 -17.81
N ALA A 43 4.23 -6.73 -18.91
CA ALA A 43 4.82 -6.17 -20.14
C ALA A 43 5.36 -4.74 -19.93
N GLN A 44 4.65 -3.93 -19.13
CA GLN A 44 5.12 -2.59 -18.77
C GLN A 44 6.38 -2.65 -17.89
N ALA A 45 6.44 -3.55 -16.91
CA ALA A 45 7.60 -3.74 -16.04
C ALA A 45 8.87 -4.04 -16.85
N ILE A 46 8.78 -4.97 -17.80
CA ILE A 46 9.88 -5.29 -18.71
C ILE A 46 10.29 -4.06 -19.53
N ARG A 47 9.31 -3.33 -20.07
CA ARG A 47 9.58 -2.14 -20.90
C ARG A 47 10.35 -1.05 -20.16
N ILE A 48 10.11 -0.89 -18.85
CA ILE A 48 10.80 0.12 -18.02
C ILE A 48 12.05 -0.43 -17.33
N GLY A 49 12.35 -1.73 -17.50
CA GLY A 49 13.51 -2.39 -16.87
C GLY A 49 13.33 -2.65 -15.37
N LEU A 50 12.10 -2.81 -14.91
CA LEU A 50 11.82 -3.18 -13.53
C LEU A 50 12.20 -4.66 -13.31
N PRO A 51 12.99 -4.99 -12.26
CA PRO A 51 13.51 -6.35 -12.09
C PRO A 51 12.49 -7.32 -11.50
N ALA A 52 11.53 -6.81 -10.74
CA ALA A 52 10.53 -7.63 -10.07
C ALA A 52 9.25 -6.85 -9.75
N LEU A 53 8.14 -7.58 -9.70
CA LEU A 53 6.82 -7.11 -9.26
C LEU A 53 6.30 -8.02 -8.13
N VAL A 54 5.61 -7.44 -7.17
CA VAL A 54 4.75 -8.18 -6.23
C VAL A 54 3.31 -7.73 -6.47
N PHE A 55 2.46 -8.62 -6.96
CA PHE A 55 1.03 -8.34 -7.04
C PHE A 55 0.41 -8.53 -5.66
N THR A 56 -0.02 -7.44 -5.05
CA THR A 56 -0.57 -7.38 -3.69
C THR A 56 -2.03 -6.99 -3.73
N GLU A 57 -2.85 -7.95 -4.14
CA GLU A 57 -4.27 -7.70 -4.34
C GLU A 57 -4.99 -7.41 -3.01
N HIS A 58 -6.02 -6.59 -3.06
CA HIS A 58 -6.80 -6.24 -1.88
C HIS A 58 -7.47 -7.44 -1.22
N VAL A 59 -7.28 -7.58 0.08
CA VAL A 59 -8.02 -8.48 0.96
C VAL A 59 -8.59 -7.66 2.11
N ASP A 60 -9.78 -7.12 1.91
CA ASP A 60 -10.52 -6.38 2.92
C ASP A 60 -11.67 -7.26 3.43
N LEU A 61 -11.69 -7.51 4.72
CA LEU A 61 -12.62 -8.46 5.36
C LEU A 61 -13.63 -7.79 6.32
N ASP A 62 -13.67 -6.45 6.33
CA ASP A 62 -14.53 -5.69 7.23
C ASP A 62 -16.01 -5.81 6.85
N PRO A 63 -16.85 -6.49 7.65
CA PRO A 63 -18.26 -6.66 7.32
C PRO A 63 -19.11 -5.43 7.66
N CYS A 64 -18.55 -4.48 8.40
CA CYS A 64 -19.22 -3.28 8.88
C CYS A 64 -18.72 -2.00 8.21
N TRP A 65 -18.10 -2.15 7.04
CA TRP A 65 -17.62 -1.02 6.24
C TRP A 65 -18.79 -0.28 5.62
N ARG A 66 -18.98 0.96 6.02
CA ARG A 66 -19.97 1.88 5.46
C ARG A 66 -19.35 2.80 4.44
N ALA A 67 -20.09 3.05 3.37
CA ALA A 67 -19.67 4.01 2.35
C ALA A 67 -20.88 4.67 1.69
N GLU A 68 -20.69 5.88 1.20
CA GLU A 68 -21.64 6.58 0.32
C GLU A 68 -21.13 6.56 -1.12
N ARG A 69 -22.02 6.78 -2.08
CA ARG A 69 -21.61 6.86 -3.49
C ARG A 69 -20.59 7.96 -3.70
N GLY A 70 -19.47 7.63 -4.32
CA GLY A 70 -18.31 8.48 -4.54
C GLY A 70 -17.16 8.22 -3.57
N ASP A 71 -17.39 7.47 -2.49
CA ASP A 71 -16.34 7.20 -1.49
C ASP A 71 -15.26 6.26 -2.01
N LEU A 72 -15.68 5.16 -2.64
CA LEU A 72 -14.73 4.16 -3.17
C LEU A 72 -14.16 4.57 -4.53
N GLY A 73 -14.84 5.49 -5.22
CA GLY A 73 -14.46 6.03 -6.51
C GLY A 73 -14.71 5.11 -7.70
N GLY A 74 -15.00 5.70 -8.85
CA GLY A 74 -15.13 5.03 -10.12
C GLY A 74 -16.07 3.83 -10.12
N HIS A 75 -15.59 2.69 -10.63
CA HIS A 75 -16.36 1.45 -10.73
C HIS A 75 -16.52 0.71 -9.39
N ALA A 76 -15.71 1.02 -8.39
CA ALA A 76 -15.74 0.38 -7.09
C ALA A 76 -17.01 0.70 -6.29
N ASP A 77 -17.64 1.83 -6.54
CA ASP A 77 -18.93 2.22 -5.94
C ASP A 77 -20.06 1.20 -6.15
N ARG A 78 -19.95 0.32 -7.14
CA ARG A 78 -20.92 -0.78 -7.36
C ARG A 78 -20.98 -1.77 -6.20
N HIS A 79 -19.97 -1.80 -5.35
CA HIS A 79 -19.95 -2.63 -4.16
C HIS A 79 -20.70 -2.03 -2.98
N ILE A 80 -21.14 -0.78 -3.07
CA ILE A 80 -21.96 -0.13 -2.06
C ILE A 80 -23.41 -0.56 -2.24
N GLY A 81 -23.93 -1.31 -1.25
CA GLY A 81 -25.33 -1.76 -1.23
C GLY A 81 -26.32 -0.64 -0.93
N ASP A 82 -27.59 -0.91 -1.15
CA ASP A 82 -28.69 0.01 -0.82
C ASP A 82 -28.83 0.21 0.71
N ASP A 83 -28.25 -0.67 1.50
CA ASP A 83 -28.13 -0.58 2.98
C ASP A 83 -26.99 0.33 3.44
N GLY A 84 -26.17 0.84 2.52
CA GLY A 84 -25.02 1.70 2.78
C GLY A 84 -23.78 0.95 3.29
N TYR A 85 -23.77 -0.38 3.21
CA TYR A 85 -22.58 -1.19 3.48
C TYR A 85 -21.84 -1.58 2.21
N VAL A 86 -20.55 -1.78 2.35
CA VAL A 86 -19.70 -2.27 1.26
C VAL A 86 -19.73 -3.80 1.24
N HIS A 87 -20.21 -4.37 0.13
CA HIS A 87 -20.31 -5.81 -0.09
C HIS A 87 -19.23 -6.26 -1.08
N LEU A 88 -18.05 -6.58 -0.55
CA LEU A 88 -16.92 -6.99 -1.37
C LEU A 88 -17.06 -8.46 -1.82
N PRO A 89 -16.62 -8.79 -3.04
CA PRO A 89 -16.50 -10.17 -3.46
C PRO A 89 -15.41 -10.88 -2.65
N SER A 90 -15.55 -12.17 -2.45
CA SER A 90 -14.46 -12.97 -1.90
C SER A 90 -13.27 -12.96 -2.85
N PHE A 91 -12.06 -12.85 -2.30
CA PHE A 91 -10.84 -12.93 -3.10
C PHE A 91 -10.70 -14.32 -3.74
N ASP A 92 -10.63 -14.35 -5.07
CA ASP A 92 -10.42 -15.58 -5.85
C ASP A 92 -8.93 -15.95 -5.86
N LEU A 93 -8.50 -16.59 -4.77
CA LEU A 93 -7.11 -17.02 -4.58
C LEU A 93 -6.63 -17.95 -5.70
N GLU A 94 -7.46 -18.91 -6.11
CA GLU A 94 -7.05 -19.93 -7.08
C GLU A 94 -6.85 -19.31 -8.46
N GLY A 95 -7.82 -18.50 -8.91
CA GLY A 95 -7.71 -17.76 -10.17
C GLY A 95 -6.53 -16.80 -10.19
N TYR A 96 -6.29 -16.10 -9.08
CA TYR A 96 -5.13 -15.22 -8.92
C TYR A 96 -3.80 -15.99 -9.07
N LEU A 97 -3.61 -17.09 -8.34
CA LEU A 97 -2.39 -17.89 -8.39
C LEU A 97 -2.16 -18.49 -9.79
N GLU A 98 -3.22 -19.02 -10.43
CA GLU A 98 -3.15 -19.50 -11.80
C GLU A 98 -2.74 -18.39 -12.79
N ASN A 99 -3.22 -17.17 -12.58
CA ASN A 99 -2.83 -16.04 -13.43
C ASN A 99 -1.37 -15.63 -13.21
N VAL A 100 -0.91 -15.60 -11.96
CA VAL A 100 0.52 -15.36 -11.66
C VAL A 100 1.39 -16.39 -12.36
N ASP A 101 1.04 -17.68 -12.30
CA ASP A 101 1.82 -18.74 -12.94
C ASP A 101 1.81 -18.63 -14.48
N ARG A 102 0.69 -18.22 -15.08
CA ARG A 102 0.64 -17.88 -16.51
C ARG A 102 1.57 -16.72 -16.85
N CYS A 103 1.58 -15.66 -16.04
CA CYS A 103 2.47 -14.53 -16.23
C CYS A 103 3.95 -14.92 -16.07
N ARG A 104 4.28 -15.72 -15.07
CA ARG A 104 5.64 -16.27 -14.89
C ARG A 104 6.11 -17.06 -16.12
N ALA A 105 5.24 -17.89 -16.67
CA ALA A 105 5.55 -18.65 -17.89
C ALA A 105 5.70 -17.76 -19.13
N ARG A 106 4.92 -16.67 -19.22
CA ARG A 106 4.92 -15.74 -20.35
C ARG A 106 6.07 -14.74 -20.33
N PHE A 107 6.52 -14.35 -19.14
CA PHE A 107 7.52 -13.30 -18.91
C PHE A 107 8.68 -13.81 -18.05
N PRO A 108 9.46 -14.80 -18.55
CA PRO A 108 10.49 -15.47 -17.77
C PRO A 108 11.66 -14.58 -17.35
N GLU A 109 11.81 -13.40 -17.96
CA GLU A 109 12.81 -12.38 -17.62
C GLU A 109 12.39 -11.49 -16.43
N LEU A 110 11.13 -11.51 -16.02
CA LEU A 110 10.61 -10.75 -14.90
C LEU A 110 10.40 -11.65 -13.69
N THR A 111 10.90 -11.25 -12.54
CA THR A 111 10.54 -11.91 -11.29
C THR A 111 9.15 -11.45 -10.85
N ILE A 112 8.20 -12.39 -10.79
CA ILE A 112 6.82 -12.12 -10.37
C ILE A 112 6.57 -12.83 -9.06
N LEU A 113 6.25 -12.08 -8.02
CA LEU A 113 5.99 -12.53 -6.67
C LEU A 113 4.50 -12.41 -6.35
N THR A 114 4.03 -13.27 -5.46
CA THR A 114 2.65 -13.25 -4.95
C THR A 114 2.57 -12.42 -3.68
N GLY A 115 1.45 -11.70 -3.52
CA GLY A 115 1.20 -10.95 -2.30
C GLY A 115 -0.26 -10.60 -2.12
N VAL A 116 -0.54 -10.00 -0.98
CA VAL A 116 -1.83 -9.37 -0.68
C VAL A 116 -1.60 -8.06 0.06
N GLU A 117 -2.48 -7.11 -0.19
CA GLU A 117 -2.68 -5.97 0.68
C GLU A 117 -3.85 -6.28 1.60
N TYR A 118 -3.54 -6.52 2.87
CA TYR A 118 -4.49 -6.98 3.87
C TYR A 118 -4.99 -5.81 4.72
N GLY A 119 -6.26 -5.48 4.57
CA GLY A 119 -6.91 -4.40 5.29
C GLY A 119 -7.23 -4.76 6.74
N GLN A 120 -6.89 -3.87 7.67
CA GLN A 120 -7.16 -3.97 9.10
C GLN A 120 -6.77 -5.33 9.72
N PRO A 121 -5.52 -5.82 9.55
CA PRO A 121 -5.13 -7.17 9.98
C PRO A 121 -5.46 -7.47 11.45
N HIS A 122 -5.25 -6.52 12.35
CA HIS A 122 -5.53 -6.67 13.79
C HIS A 122 -7.00 -6.99 14.13
N MET A 123 -7.91 -6.79 13.19
CA MET A 123 -9.34 -7.06 13.39
C MET A 123 -9.79 -8.38 12.77
N HIS A 124 -9.05 -8.92 11.81
CA HIS A 124 -9.54 -9.96 10.93
C HIS A 124 -8.58 -11.15 10.76
N ASP A 125 -7.51 -11.26 11.56
CA ASP A 125 -6.51 -12.32 11.45
C ASP A 125 -7.12 -13.73 11.43
N ASP A 126 -8.10 -14.01 12.30
CA ASP A 126 -8.78 -15.31 12.33
C ASP A 126 -9.53 -15.60 11.01
N ARG A 127 -10.09 -14.57 10.38
CA ARG A 127 -10.83 -14.70 9.11
C ARG A 127 -9.89 -14.86 7.92
N ALA A 128 -8.71 -14.27 7.99
CA ALA A 128 -7.69 -14.34 6.94
C ALA A 128 -6.81 -15.60 7.04
N ALA A 129 -6.79 -16.28 8.18
CA ALA A 129 -5.84 -17.36 8.47
C ALA A 129 -5.81 -18.46 7.39
N ASP A 130 -6.98 -18.93 6.95
CA ASP A 130 -7.05 -19.95 5.88
C ASP A 130 -6.53 -19.42 4.55
N LEU A 131 -6.91 -18.22 4.15
CA LEU A 131 -6.46 -17.57 2.93
C LEU A 131 -4.94 -17.39 2.93
N LEU A 132 -4.39 -16.85 4.01
CA LEU A 132 -2.96 -16.62 4.14
C LEU A 132 -2.15 -17.93 4.13
N ALA A 133 -2.65 -18.95 4.82
CA ALA A 133 -2.01 -20.27 4.84
C ALA A 133 -2.02 -20.96 3.46
N ARG A 134 -3.12 -20.87 2.71
CA ARG A 134 -3.28 -21.43 1.37
C ARG A 134 -2.49 -20.65 0.32
N GLY A 135 -2.50 -19.32 0.41
CA GLY A 135 -1.86 -18.43 -0.56
C GLY A 135 -0.35 -18.53 -0.56
N ARG A 136 0.27 -18.83 0.60
CA ARG A 136 1.74 -18.88 0.76
C ARG A 136 2.42 -17.70 0.09
N PHE A 137 1.87 -16.52 0.36
CA PHE A 137 2.31 -15.29 -0.29
C PHE A 137 3.78 -14.97 0.01
N ASP A 138 4.47 -14.45 -1.01
CA ASP A 138 5.83 -13.91 -0.89
C ASP A 138 5.84 -12.59 -0.11
N ARG A 139 4.68 -11.90 -0.03
CA ARG A 139 4.50 -10.61 0.64
C ARG A 139 3.09 -10.47 1.21
N VAL A 140 3.01 -10.05 2.47
CA VAL A 140 1.76 -9.59 3.08
C VAL A 140 1.94 -8.15 3.53
N ASN A 141 1.31 -7.24 2.83
CA ASN A 141 1.23 -5.83 3.19
C ASN A 141 0.07 -5.64 4.16
N GLY A 142 0.26 -4.86 5.22
CA GLY A 142 -0.79 -4.50 6.18
C GLY A 142 -1.20 -3.05 6.00
N SER A 143 -2.49 -2.83 5.81
CA SER A 143 -3.07 -1.53 5.49
C SER A 143 -4.17 -1.14 6.46
N LEU A 144 -4.28 0.15 6.75
CA LEU A 144 -5.37 0.72 7.53
C LEU A 144 -6.26 1.53 6.59
N HIS A 145 -7.33 0.90 6.09
CA HIS A 145 -8.27 1.54 5.15
C HIS A 145 -9.47 2.16 5.85
N THR A 146 -9.94 1.55 6.95
CA THR A 146 -11.14 2.01 7.65
C THR A 146 -10.86 2.36 9.10
N LEU A 147 -11.67 3.27 9.62
CA LEU A 147 -11.68 3.74 11.01
C LEU A 147 -13.08 3.59 11.62
N PRO A 148 -13.22 3.49 12.96
CA PRO A 148 -14.52 3.46 13.61
C PRO A 148 -15.42 4.63 13.23
N PHE A 149 -16.69 4.34 12.93
CA PHE A 149 -17.69 5.32 12.50
C PHE A 149 -18.97 5.22 13.35
N PRO A 150 -18.92 5.50 14.65
CA PRO A 150 -20.09 5.43 15.53
C PRO A 150 -21.19 6.46 15.18
N GLU A 151 -20.85 7.52 14.45
CA GLU A 151 -21.81 8.54 13.99
C GLU A 151 -22.84 7.98 13.01
N SER A 152 -22.57 6.84 12.37
CA SER A 152 -23.54 6.11 11.53
C SER A 152 -24.73 5.55 12.32
N GLY A 153 -24.58 5.40 13.65
CA GLY A 153 -25.54 4.78 14.57
C GLY A 153 -25.27 3.29 14.87
N GLY A 154 -24.33 2.65 14.15
CA GLY A 154 -23.83 1.30 14.43
C GLY A 154 -22.56 1.34 15.26
N THR A 155 -22.49 0.56 16.35
CA THR A 155 -21.30 0.57 17.25
C THR A 155 -20.07 -0.07 16.63
N GLU A 156 -20.26 -0.92 15.63
CA GLU A 156 -19.23 -1.67 14.93
C GLU A 156 -18.91 -1.07 13.55
N ASP A 157 -19.68 -0.05 13.13
CA ASP A 157 -19.52 0.55 11.82
C ASP A 157 -18.16 1.23 11.67
N ARG A 158 -17.60 1.06 10.49
CA ARG A 158 -16.33 1.64 10.09
C ARG A 158 -16.47 2.29 8.71
N THR A 159 -15.59 3.23 8.41
CA THR A 159 -15.56 3.87 7.09
C THR A 159 -14.17 4.41 6.78
N GLU A 160 -13.93 4.75 5.52
CA GLU A 160 -12.66 5.36 5.10
C GLU A 160 -12.46 6.77 5.68
N PRO A 161 -11.19 7.21 5.81
CA PRO A 161 -10.88 8.59 6.17
C PRO A 161 -11.57 9.62 5.26
N THR A 162 -11.70 9.30 3.95
CA THR A 162 -12.41 10.13 2.97
C THR A 162 -13.83 10.48 3.43
N SER A 163 -14.56 9.47 3.88
CA SER A 163 -15.93 9.65 4.40
C SER A 163 -15.93 10.41 5.73
N LEU A 164 -15.00 10.07 6.63
CA LEU A 164 -14.93 10.68 7.96
C LEU A 164 -14.68 12.19 7.92
N TYR A 165 -13.95 12.69 6.94
CA TYR A 165 -13.75 14.14 6.78
C TYR A 165 -15.04 14.94 6.56
N ARG A 166 -16.14 14.28 6.21
CA ARG A 166 -17.47 14.92 6.16
C ARG A 166 -18.18 15.00 7.51
N HIS A 167 -17.74 14.21 8.48
CA HIS A 167 -18.40 14.03 9.78
C HIS A 167 -17.58 14.53 10.96
N ARG A 168 -16.27 14.69 10.80
CA ARG A 168 -15.32 15.06 11.87
C ARG A 168 -14.40 16.18 11.40
N SER A 169 -13.80 16.87 12.35
CA SER A 169 -12.72 17.80 12.01
C SER A 169 -11.54 17.06 11.35
N PRO A 170 -10.83 17.69 10.42
CA PRO A 170 -9.66 17.06 9.79
C PRO A 170 -8.61 16.60 10.79
N ALA A 171 -8.41 17.32 11.88
CA ALA A 171 -7.49 16.94 12.96
C ALA A 171 -7.96 15.66 13.66
N ASP A 172 -9.26 15.56 14.02
CA ASP A 172 -9.79 14.36 14.69
C ASP A 172 -9.66 13.10 13.82
N VAL A 173 -9.82 13.22 12.49
CA VAL A 173 -9.63 12.08 11.57
C VAL A 173 -8.18 11.64 11.54
N MET A 174 -7.24 12.59 11.43
CA MET A 174 -5.81 12.29 11.43
C MET A 174 -5.36 11.68 12.74
N ASP A 175 -5.80 12.23 13.88
CA ASP A 175 -5.47 11.71 15.21
C ASP A 175 -6.02 10.29 15.40
N ALA A 176 -7.25 10.02 14.96
CA ALA A 176 -7.84 8.70 15.00
C ALA A 176 -7.08 7.70 14.11
N TYR A 177 -6.70 8.11 12.88
CA TYR A 177 -5.92 7.28 11.96
C TYR A 177 -4.55 6.91 12.55
N LEU A 178 -3.82 7.90 13.06
CA LEU A 178 -2.48 7.70 13.60
C LEU A 178 -2.50 6.92 14.91
N ALA A 179 -3.55 7.06 15.73
CA ALA A 179 -3.72 6.27 16.95
C ALA A 179 -4.10 4.80 16.69
N GLU A 180 -4.70 4.48 15.53
CA GLU A 180 -5.06 3.11 15.17
C GLU A 180 -3.86 2.30 14.65
N ILE A 181 -2.86 2.93 14.03
CA ILE A 181 -1.69 2.22 13.49
C ILE A 181 -0.93 1.43 14.57
N PRO A 182 -0.59 1.98 15.75
CA PRO A 182 0.04 1.19 16.81
C PRO A 182 -0.80 -0.01 17.23
N ARG A 183 -2.13 0.13 17.32
CA ARG A 183 -3.03 -0.98 17.64
C ARG A 183 -2.97 -2.07 16.58
N MET A 184 -2.93 -1.69 15.31
CA MET A 184 -2.77 -2.62 14.21
C MET A 184 -1.43 -3.36 14.25
N VAL A 185 -0.35 -2.65 14.56
CA VAL A 185 1.00 -3.23 14.67
C VAL A 185 1.08 -4.22 15.83
N GLU A 186 0.49 -3.89 16.98
CA GLU A 186 0.50 -4.72 18.19
C GLU A 186 -0.50 -5.90 18.10
N GLY A 187 -1.63 -5.66 17.44
CA GLY A 187 -2.75 -6.60 17.40
C GLY A 187 -2.66 -7.70 16.34
N SER A 188 -1.69 -7.63 15.40
CA SER A 188 -1.55 -8.63 14.35
C SER A 188 -0.10 -9.06 14.16
N GLY A 189 0.11 -10.36 13.90
CA GLY A 189 1.38 -10.96 13.51
C GLY A 189 1.52 -11.29 12.03
N THR A 190 0.53 -10.97 11.21
CA THR A 190 0.36 -11.56 9.87
C THR A 190 0.97 -10.75 8.74
N PHE A 191 1.28 -9.47 8.92
CA PHE A 191 1.84 -8.62 7.86
C PHE A 191 3.32 -8.29 8.08
N GLU A 192 4.04 -8.04 6.99
CA GLU A 192 5.48 -7.75 6.97
C GLU A 192 5.80 -6.28 6.69
N VAL A 193 4.91 -5.58 5.99
CA VAL A 193 5.08 -4.19 5.56
C VAL A 193 3.86 -3.38 5.98
N LEU A 194 4.08 -2.28 6.71
CA LEU A 194 3.04 -1.26 6.90
C LEU A 194 3.01 -0.39 5.65
N THR A 195 1.89 -0.38 4.93
CA THR A 195 1.71 0.42 3.72
C THR A 195 1.38 1.88 4.04
N HIS A 196 1.49 2.73 3.05
CA HIS A 196 1.02 4.13 2.97
C HIS A 196 0.59 4.74 4.32
N ILE A 197 1.55 4.93 5.23
CA ILE A 197 1.32 5.55 6.55
C ILE A 197 0.60 6.91 6.45
N ASP A 198 0.59 7.51 5.27
CA ASP A 198 -0.08 8.77 4.94
C ASP A 198 -1.45 8.57 4.24
N TYR A 199 -2.09 7.39 4.35
CA TYR A 199 -3.33 7.10 3.64
C TYR A 199 -4.42 8.16 3.88
N ALA A 200 -4.66 8.53 5.13
CA ALA A 200 -5.64 9.56 5.47
C ALA A 200 -5.32 10.94 4.85
N VAL A 201 -4.04 11.23 4.59
CA VAL A 201 -3.63 12.49 3.94
C VAL A 201 -4.05 12.55 2.47
N ARG A 202 -4.32 11.41 1.83
CA ARG A 202 -4.76 11.36 0.42
C ARG A 202 -6.04 12.13 0.19
N SER A 203 -6.92 12.14 1.18
CA SER A 203 -8.23 12.79 1.15
C SER A 203 -8.30 14.03 2.05
N TRP A 204 -7.15 14.58 2.47
CA TRP A 204 -7.09 15.76 3.30
C TRP A 204 -7.88 16.92 2.66
N PRO A 205 -8.87 17.52 3.36
CA PRO A 205 -9.77 18.53 2.81
C PRO A 205 -9.11 19.93 2.79
N ALA A 206 -8.12 20.12 1.92
CA ALA A 206 -7.31 21.33 1.86
C ALA A 206 -8.12 22.61 1.63
N GLU A 207 -9.29 22.54 1.00
CA GLU A 207 -10.18 23.67 0.80
C GLU A 207 -10.78 24.21 2.12
N VAL A 208 -10.92 23.33 3.13
CA VAL A 208 -11.49 23.66 4.44
C VAL A 208 -10.40 23.88 5.48
N ALA A 209 -9.38 23.02 5.50
CA ALA A 209 -8.33 22.99 6.52
C ALA A 209 -7.03 23.69 6.09
N GLY A 210 -6.94 24.14 4.84
CA GLY A 210 -5.67 24.62 4.27
C GLY A 210 -4.76 23.47 3.84
N PRO A 211 -3.56 23.75 3.33
CA PRO A 211 -2.57 22.73 2.97
C PRO A 211 -2.21 21.85 4.15
N PHE A 212 -2.03 20.55 3.91
CA PHE A 212 -1.57 19.64 4.95
C PHE A 212 -0.17 20.02 5.46
N ASP A 213 -0.03 20.25 6.76
CA ASP A 213 1.26 20.41 7.42
C ASP A 213 1.54 19.18 8.27
N PRO A 214 2.53 18.34 7.90
CA PRO A 214 2.86 17.12 8.66
C PRO A 214 3.31 17.41 10.08
N ARG A 215 3.80 18.62 10.38
CA ARG A 215 4.29 19.00 11.72
C ARG A 215 3.16 19.08 12.75
N GLU A 216 1.94 19.39 12.31
CA GLU A 216 0.77 19.38 13.20
C GLU A 216 0.49 17.98 13.76
N PHE A 217 0.88 16.93 13.03
CA PHE A 217 0.65 15.51 13.36
C PHE A 217 1.96 14.73 13.61
N GLU A 218 3.09 15.44 13.76
CA GLU A 218 4.42 14.82 13.86
C GLU A 218 4.48 13.76 14.95
N GLU A 219 3.98 14.03 16.16
CA GLU A 219 4.04 13.08 17.26
C GLU A 219 3.16 11.83 16.98
N GLY A 220 2.02 11.98 16.33
CA GLY A 220 1.18 10.85 15.91
C GLY A 220 1.91 9.94 14.91
N PHE A 221 2.53 10.51 13.88
CA PHE A 221 3.34 9.77 12.91
C PHE A 221 4.54 9.10 13.58
N ARG A 222 5.26 9.83 14.44
CA ARG A 222 6.42 9.28 15.18
C ARG A 222 6.00 8.14 16.11
N SER A 223 4.87 8.26 16.79
CA SER A 223 4.32 7.19 17.63
C SER A 223 4.01 5.93 16.82
N ALA A 224 3.36 6.08 15.66
CA ALA A 224 3.11 4.97 14.74
C ALA A 224 4.42 4.33 14.24
N MET A 225 5.40 5.14 13.86
CA MET A 225 6.71 4.67 13.42
C MET A 225 7.49 3.97 14.54
N ARG A 226 7.47 4.47 15.78
CA ARG A 226 8.12 3.81 16.93
C ARG A 226 7.52 2.43 17.19
N SER A 227 6.19 2.32 17.16
CA SER A 227 5.50 1.04 17.30
C SER A 227 5.97 0.04 16.24
N LEU A 228 6.03 0.46 14.97
CA LEU A 228 6.50 -0.38 13.89
C LEU A 228 7.99 -0.72 14.03
N ALA A 229 8.84 0.25 14.38
CA ALA A 229 10.30 0.09 14.55
C ALA A 229 10.67 -0.88 15.69
N ALA A 230 9.77 -1.07 16.66
CA ALA A 230 9.92 -2.07 17.71
C ALA A 230 9.71 -3.51 17.22
N THR A 231 9.34 -3.69 15.96
CA THR A 231 9.14 -4.98 15.30
C THR A 231 10.19 -5.20 14.20
N GLU A 232 10.18 -6.39 13.57
CA GLU A 232 11.02 -6.69 12.39
C GLU A 232 10.37 -6.22 11.06
N ARG A 233 9.23 -5.52 11.12
CA ARG A 233 8.46 -5.10 9.95
C ARG A 233 9.09 -3.89 9.26
N ALA A 234 8.76 -3.75 7.98
CA ALA A 234 9.17 -2.62 7.16
C ALA A 234 8.10 -1.53 7.10
N LEU A 235 8.55 -0.29 6.88
CA LEU A 235 7.69 0.80 6.43
C LEU A 235 7.73 0.87 4.91
N GLU A 236 6.57 1.01 4.28
CA GLU A 236 6.51 1.27 2.85
C GLU A 236 6.90 2.72 2.53
N MET A 237 7.76 2.87 1.53
CA MET A 237 7.88 4.10 0.76
C MET A 237 6.86 4.06 -0.38
N ASN A 238 5.64 4.50 -0.08
CA ASN A 238 4.60 4.63 -1.09
C ASN A 238 4.87 5.84 -1.98
N THR A 239 4.99 5.60 -3.30
CA THR A 239 5.45 6.64 -4.21
C THR A 239 4.33 7.44 -4.86
N ARG A 240 3.06 7.20 -4.53
CA ARG A 240 1.95 8.10 -4.91
C ARG A 240 2.18 9.50 -4.37
N ARG A 241 2.85 9.61 -3.20
CA ARG A 241 3.32 10.86 -2.60
C ARG A 241 4.68 10.64 -1.97
N LEU A 242 5.68 11.37 -2.43
CA LEU A 242 7.02 11.32 -1.86
C LEU A 242 7.18 12.43 -0.82
N TRP A 243 7.13 12.05 0.44
CA TRP A 243 7.32 12.93 1.56
C TRP A 243 8.71 12.73 2.19
N PRO A 244 9.63 13.72 2.10
CA PRO A 244 10.97 13.56 2.69
C PRO A 244 10.99 13.35 4.20
N TRP A 245 9.96 13.81 4.90
CA TRP A 245 9.82 13.62 6.34
C TRP A 245 9.53 12.15 6.75
N ILE A 246 8.93 11.33 5.86
CA ILE A 246 8.65 9.94 6.17
C ILE A 246 9.94 9.15 6.44
N PRO A 247 10.91 9.04 5.51
CA PRO A 247 12.15 8.32 5.78
C PRO A 247 13.02 9.03 6.82
N GLN A 248 12.92 10.35 6.97
CA GLN A 248 13.60 11.07 8.03
C GLN A 248 13.11 10.62 9.41
N TRP A 249 11.82 10.75 9.69
CA TRP A 249 11.25 10.38 10.99
C TRP A 249 11.35 8.88 11.24
N TRP A 250 11.13 8.06 10.20
CA TRP A 250 11.33 6.61 10.30
C TRP A 250 12.72 6.26 10.80
N THR A 251 13.73 6.91 10.24
CA THR A 251 15.13 6.75 10.64
C THR A 251 15.41 7.22 12.07
N GLU A 252 14.86 8.37 12.44
CA GLU A 252 15.00 8.98 13.76
C GLU A 252 14.31 8.13 14.84
N GLU A 253 13.19 7.48 14.53
CA GLU A 253 12.47 6.58 15.44
C GLU A 253 13.03 5.14 15.44
N GLY A 254 14.16 4.89 14.81
CA GLY A 254 14.87 3.61 14.87
C GLY A 254 14.49 2.62 13.77
N GLY A 255 13.73 3.05 12.77
CA GLY A 255 13.36 2.23 11.64
C GLY A 255 14.54 1.77 10.81
N ARG A 256 14.54 0.51 10.40
CA ARG A 256 15.69 -0.14 9.75
C ARG A 256 15.41 -0.72 8.39
N THR A 257 14.15 -0.95 8.08
CA THR A 257 13.74 -1.68 6.87
C THR A 257 12.66 -0.90 6.13
N VAL A 258 12.77 -0.82 4.80
CA VAL A 258 11.78 -0.18 3.94
C VAL A 258 11.48 -1.06 2.74
N ALA A 259 10.23 -1.00 2.26
CA ALA A 259 9.78 -1.56 0.99
C ALA A 259 9.40 -0.41 0.03
N PHE A 260 9.45 -0.66 -1.27
CA PHE A 260 8.96 0.30 -2.28
C PHE A 260 7.60 -0.15 -2.79
N GLY A 261 6.68 0.77 -2.91
CA GLY A 261 5.37 0.51 -3.47
C GLY A 261 4.84 1.68 -4.28
N SER A 262 4.38 1.41 -5.50
CA SER A 262 3.69 2.42 -6.30
C SER A 262 2.20 2.50 -5.98
N ASP A 263 1.63 1.42 -5.44
CA ASP A 263 0.20 1.27 -5.22
C ASP A 263 -0.57 1.50 -6.56
N ALA A 264 0.02 0.94 -7.63
CA ALA A 264 -0.46 1.16 -8.98
C ALA A 264 -1.62 0.22 -9.31
N HIS A 265 -2.75 0.80 -9.71
CA HIS A 265 -3.95 0.11 -10.17
C HIS A 265 -4.05 0.04 -11.70
N VAL A 266 -3.07 0.61 -12.39
CA VAL A 266 -2.96 0.57 -13.86
C VAL A 266 -1.51 0.39 -14.29
N PRO A 267 -1.24 -0.27 -15.43
CA PRO A 267 0.13 -0.57 -15.85
C PRO A 267 1.06 0.64 -15.96
N ALA A 268 0.51 1.79 -16.31
CA ALA A 268 1.30 3.03 -16.49
C ALA A 268 1.81 3.61 -15.16
N GLY A 269 1.22 3.21 -14.02
CA GLY A 269 1.57 3.73 -12.70
C GLY A 269 2.71 3.01 -12.00
N ILE A 270 3.10 1.81 -12.44
CA ILE A 270 4.12 1.01 -11.75
C ILE A 270 5.46 1.73 -11.69
N ALA A 271 6.15 1.58 -10.58
CA ALA A 271 7.45 2.19 -10.28
C ALA A 271 7.49 3.72 -10.50
N GLY A 272 6.33 4.38 -10.47
CA GLY A 272 6.25 5.84 -10.54
C GLY A 272 7.02 6.47 -9.38
N GLY A 273 7.93 7.43 -9.65
CA GLY A 273 8.71 8.10 -8.60
C GLY A 273 9.82 7.26 -7.94
N PHE A 274 10.13 6.06 -8.44
CA PHE A 274 11.12 5.17 -7.80
C PHE A 274 12.54 5.72 -7.84
N HIS A 275 12.93 6.47 -8.86
CA HIS A 275 14.25 7.09 -8.89
C HIS A 275 14.43 8.12 -7.78
N GLU A 276 13.41 8.93 -7.54
CA GLU A 276 13.38 9.93 -6.49
C GLU A 276 13.32 9.26 -5.11
N ALA A 277 12.49 8.23 -4.95
CA ALA A 277 12.39 7.45 -3.72
C ALA A 277 13.72 6.75 -3.38
N THR A 278 14.39 6.16 -4.37
CA THR A 278 15.71 5.53 -4.22
C THR A 278 16.74 6.54 -3.73
N ALA A 279 16.87 7.69 -4.40
CA ALA A 279 17.81 8.73 -4.00
C ALA A 279 17.53 9.26 -2.59
N MET A 280 16.24 9.40 -2.24
CA MET A 280 15.83 9.82 -0.91
C MET A 280 16.21 8.79 0.16
N LEU A 281 15.94 7.51 -0.06
CA LEU A 281 16.27 6.45 0.88
C LEU A 281 17.79 6.24 1.03
N GLU A 282 18.55 6.34 -0.07
CA GLU A 282 20.01 6.32 -0.03
C GLU A 282 20.59 7.45 0.83
N HIS A 283 19.97 8.65 0.77
CA HIS A 283 20.35 9.79 1.61
C HIS A 283 20.19 9.47 3.11
N PHE A 284 19.13 8.75 3.49
CA PHE A 284 18.90 8.31 4.86
C PHE A 284 19.64 7.01 5.25
N GLY A 285 20.50 6.49 4.37
CA GLY A 285 21.39 5.38 4.68
C GLY A 285 20.83 4.00 4.34
N PHE A 286 19.64 3.89 3.75
CA PHE A 286 19.11 2.61 3.28
C PHE A 286 19.85 2.12 2.04
N ARG A 287 20.01 0.81 1.93
CA ARG A 287 20.72 0.16 0.81
C ARG A 287 19.94 -1.07 0.34
N PRO A 288 20.07 -1.43 -0.95
CA PRO A 288 19.45 -2.64 -1.47
C PRO A 288 19.95 -3.89 -0.77
N GLY A 289 19.08 -4.92 -0.70
CA GLY A 289 19.49 -6.26 -0.32
C GLY A 289 20.22 -6.99 -1.45
N ASP A 290 20.43 -8.29 -1.26
CA ASP A 290 21.16 -9.11 -2.24
C ASP A 290 20.37 -9.36 -3.53
N ARG A 291 19.05 -9.39 -3.44
CA ARG A 291 18.15 -9.58 -4.57
C ARG A 291 17.34 -8.30 -4.84
N PRO A 292 16.93 -8.04 -6.08
CA PRO A 292 16.16 -6.83 -6.40
C PRO A 292 14.84 -6.67 -5.63
N TRP A 293 14.25 -7.76 -5.16
CA TRP A 293 12.99 -7.77 -4.40
C TRP A 293 13.17 -7.83 -2.88
N ASP A 294 14.41 -7.84 -2.39
CA ASP A 294 14.66 -7.71 -0.97
C ASP A 294 14.31 -6.29 -0.50
N MET A 295 13.77 -6.20 0.70
CA MET A 295 13.56 -4.91 1.34
C MET A 295 14.91 -4.23 1.58
N TRP A 296 14.94 -2.91 1.43
CA TRP A 296 16.14 -2.14 1.71
C TRP A 296 16.35 -1.99 3.22
N ARG A 297 17.61 -1.98 3.63
CA ARG A 297 18.01 -1.90 5.04
C ARG A 297 19.10 -0.87 5.27
N ARG A 298 19.17 -0.41 6.53
CA ARG A 298 20.25 0.44 7.02
C ARG A 298 20.91 -0.18 8.25
#